data_b5e0b1f49e02e29365839dbbf8fe3816
#
_entry.id   b5e0b1f49e02e29365839dbbf8fe3816
#
_cell.length_a   1.000
_cell.length_b   1.000
_cell.length_c   1.000
_cell.angle_alpha   90.00
_cell.angle_beta   90.00
_cell.angle_gamma   90.00
#
_symmetry.space_group_name_H-M   'P 1'
#
loop_
_entity.id
_entity.type
_entity.pdbx_description
1 polymer ?
#
loop_
_entity_poly.entity_id
_entity_poly.type
_entity_poly.pdbx_seq_one_letter_code
_entity_poly.pdbx_strand_id
1 'polypeptide(L)'
;PKIDLSNIARAEYRGNRPGRRAVNAPLSPIDSLAEKLSAGDLGNEDLLLEYKPFLTKVSGTIPNGTWKDTVDIVFKEIASMLNTEGGFVVVGVRDPMNDLDSEDFTIIGIDDEIEDQGGLDQFMVKITGWMKNAFGLGVSSSLLRSEIRDINGKSVLIFQVEPCKEFIAYLKPLGGAMKSKHRMNGYGNDGAIYVRSNDSGMLLEAGGILSWNSLRFSD
;
A
#
# COMPACT_ATOMS: atom_id res chain seq x y z
N PRO A 1 2.54 46.30 -1.34
CA PRO A 1 2.19 45.63 -2.57
C PRO A 1 1.17 44.55 -2.24
N LYS A 2 -0.05 44.71 -2.77
CA LYS A 2 -1.09 43.69 -2.69
C LYS A 2 -0.78 42.64 -3.76
N ILE A 3 -0.64 41.39 -3.35
CA ILE A 3 -0.47 40.27 -4.29
C ILE A 3 -1.87 40.02 -4.92
N ASP A 4 -1.95 40.20 -6.23
CA ASP A 4 -3.16 39.91 -7.00
C ASP A 4 -3.27 38.39 -7.23
N LEU A 5 -4.19 37.74 -6.49
CA LEU A 5 -4.46 36.30 -6.55
C LEU A 5 -5.43 35.90 -7.67
N SER A 6 -5.89 36.85 -8.49
CA SER A 6 -6.90 36.57 -9.52
C SER A 6 -6.38 35.70 -10.68
N ASN A 7 -5.05 35.58 -10.86
CA ASN A 7 -4.43 34.77 -11.90
C ASN A 7 -4.07 33.35 -11.48
N ILE A 8 -4.11 33.02 -10.18
CA ILE A 8 -3.83 31.67 -9.69
C ILE A 8 -5.05 30.76 -9.83
N ALA A 9 -6.25 31.31 -9.67
CA ALA A 9 -7.49 30.52 -9.72
C ALA A 9 -7.94 30.10 -11.13
N ARG A 10 -7.36 30.64 -12.21
CA ARG A 10 -7.73 30.30 -13.59
C ARG A 10 -6.93 29.17 -14.23
N ALA A 11 -5.83 28.75 -13.63
CA ALA A 11 -4.98 27.69 -14.19
C ALA A 11 -5.41 26.27 -13.77
N GLU A 12 -6.18 26.11 -12.69
CA GLU A 12 -6.48 24.80 -12.09
C GLU A 12 -7.84 24.20 -12.45
N TYR A 13 -8.71 24.92 -13.15
CA TYR A 13 -10.02 24.37 -13.55
C TYR A 13 -10.16 24.20 -15.06
N ARG A 14 -9.20 23.54 -15.69
CA ARG A 14 -9.50 22.79 -16.91
C ARG A 14 -9.98 21.42 -16.47
N GLY A 15 -11.29 21.33 -16.19
CA GLY A 15 -11.94 20.09 -15.88
C GLY A 15 -11.49 19.00 -16.86
N ASN A 16 -11.09 17.86 -16.31
CA ASN A 16 -10.90 16.62 -17.02
C ASN A 16 -12.21 16.31 -17.80
N ARG A 17 -12.34 16.85 -19.03
CA ARG A 17 -13.20 16.18 -19.99
C ARG A 17 -12.56 14.82 -20.18
N PRO A 18 -13.33 13.71 -20.22
CA PRO A 18 -12.79 12.44 -20.65
C PRO A 18 -12.30 12.61 -22.08
N GLY A 19 -11.08 13.12 -22.22
CA GLY A 19 -10.38 13.20 -23.48
C GLY A 19 -10.16 11.77 -23.94
N ARG A 20 -10.46 11.48 -25.20
CA ARG A 20 -10.05 10.23 -25.84
C ARG A 20 -8.58 10.02 -25.46
N ARG A 21 -8.28 8.95 -24.67
CA ARG A 21 -6.90 8.50 -24.47
C ARG A 21 -6.28 8.42 -25.86
N ALA A 22 -5.14 9.06 -26.05
CA ALA A 22 -4.36 8.85 -27.26
C ALA A 22 -4.13 7.32 -27.33
N VAL A 23 -4.46 6.71 -28.45
CA VAL A 23 -4.49 5.25 -28.68
C VAL A 23 -3.11 4.59 -28.40
N ASN A 24 -2.06 5.38 -28.13
CA ASN A 24 -0.67 4.95 -27.90
C ASN A 24 -0.02 5.56 -26.65
N ALA A 25 -0.80 6.07 -25.68
CA ALA A 25 -0.18 6.47 -24.41
C ALA A 25 0.24 5.21 -23.63
N PRO A 26 1.46 5.16 -23.08
CA PRO A 26 1.88 4.03 -22.25
C PRO A 26 0.90 3.85 -21.09
N LEU A 27 0.61 2.60 -20.75
CA LEU A 27 -0.24 2.25 -19.61
C LEU A 27 0.39 2.82 -18.32
N SER A 28 -0.47 3.20 -17.37
CA SER A 28 0.03 3.47 -16.03
C SER A 28 0.61 2.17 -15.42
N PRO A 29 1.54 2.25 -14.45
CA PRO A 29 2.07 1.05 -13.79
C PRO A 29 0.97 0.16 -13.20
N ILE A 30 -0.09 0.73 -12.63
CA ILE A 30 -1.25 -0.01 -12.11
C ILE A 30 -2.02 -0.69 -13.25
N ASP A 31 -2.27 0.00 -14.37
CA ASP A 31 -2.96 -0.58 -15.52
C ASP A 31 -2.15 -1.75 -16.10
N SER A 32 -0.82 -1.60 -16.21
CA SER A 32 0.07 -2.67 -16.68
C SER A 32 0.05 -3.90 -15.77
N LEU A 33 0.04 -3.69 -14.44
CA LEU A 33 -0.11 -4.79 -13.49
C LEU A 33 -1.48 -5.45 -13.60
N ALA A 34 -2.55 -4.67 -13.70
CA ALA A 34 -3.91 -5.18 -13.82
C ALA A 34 -4.09 -6.04 -15.10
N GLU A 35 -3.46 -5.66 -16.22
CA GLU A 35 -3.46 -6.48 -17.44
C GLU A 35 -2.75 -7.83 -17.23
N LYS A 36 -1.60 -7.86 -16.55
CA LYS A 36 -0.89 -9.10 -16.20
C LYS A 36 -1.75 -10.00 -15.33
N LEU A 37 -2.33 -9.45 -14.26
CA LEU A 37 -3.24 -10.18 -13.37
C LEU A 37 -4.43 -10.77 -14.15
N SER A 38 -5.02 -10.00 -15.06
CA SER A 38 -6.15 -10.45 -15.89
C SER A 38 -5.77 -11.57 -16.86
N ALA A 39 -4.51 -11.59 -17.31
CA ALA A 39 -3.96 -12.65 -18.15
C ALA A 39 -3.57 -13.93 -17.35
N GLY A 40 -3.69 -13.90 -16.02
CA GLY A 40 -3.25 -14.99 -15.15
C GLY A 40 -1.76 -15.03 -14.88
N ASP A 41 -1.03 -13.98 -15.29
CA ASP A 41 0.40 -13.82 -14.98
C ASP A 41 0.56 -13.15 -13.61
N LEU A 42 0.40 -13.95 -12.56
CA LEU A 42 0.49 -13.46 -11.18
C LEU A 42 1.95 -13.29 -10.73
N GLY A 43 2.87 -14.04 -11.33
CA GLY A 43 4.28 -14.04 -10.90
C GLY A 43 4.46 -14.52 -9.45
N ASN A 44 5.68 -14.46 -8.98
CA ASN A 44 6.00 -14.71 -7.58
C ASN A 44 6.09 -13.40 -6.80
N GLU A 45 5.84 -13.46 -5.49
CA GLU A 45 6.19 -12.36 -4.60
C GLU A 45 7.70 -12.12 -4.64
N ASP A 46 8.08 -10.84 -4.64
CA ASP A 46 9.48 -10.41 -4.67
C ASP A 46 9.65 -9.07 -3.93
N LEU A 47 10.77 -8.40 -4.12
CA LEU A 47 11.03 -7.09 -3.51
C LEU A 47 10.01 -6.01 -3.90
N LEU A 48 9.38 -6.15 -5.07
CA LEU A 48 8.51 -5.13 -5.67
C LEU A 48 7.03 -5.52 -5.70
N LEU A 49 6.69 -6.76 -5.34
CA LEU A 49 5.32 -7.28 -5.42
C LEU A 49 4.97 -8.11 -4.19
N GLU A 50 3.83 -7.79 -3.60
CA GLU A 50 3.28 -8.47 -2.44
C GLU A 50 1.80 -8.76 -2.65
N TYR A 51 1.36 -9.99 -2.34
CA TYR A 51 -0.03 -10.39 -2.40
C TYR A 51 -0.62 -10.55 -1.01
N LYS A 52 -1.87 -10.12 -0.85
CA LYS A 52 -2.64 -10.32 0.39
C LYS A 52 -4.05 -10.76 0.06
N PRO A 53 -4.58 -11.77 0.77
CA PRO A 53 -5.93 -12.26 0.49
C PRO A 53 -7.00 -11.24 0.88
N PHE A 54 -6.80 -10.50 1.96
CA PHE A 54 -7.78 -9.59 2.55
C PHE A 54 -7.15 -8.31 3.09
N LEU A 55 -7.95 -7.26 3.20
CA LEU A 55 -7.60 -6.02 3.92
C LEU A 55 -8.32 -5.95 5.27
N THR A 56 -9.62 -6.25 5.31
CA THR A 56 -10.48 -6.07 6.49
C THR A 56 -11.11 -7.37 7.00
N LYS A 57 -10.87 -8.50 6.37
CA LYS A 57 -11.26 -9.81 6.88
C LYS A 57 -10.12 -10.44 7.67
N VAL A 58 -10.47 -11.20 8.70
CA VAL A 58 -9.46 -11.94 9.47
C VAL A 58 -8.96 -13.11 8.61
N SER A 59 -7.66 -13.11 8.33
CA SER A 59 -7.02 -14.29 7.76
C SER A 59 -6.95 -15.39 8.81
N GLY A 60 -7.28 -16.62 8.44
CA GLY A 60 -7.15 -17.80 9.33
C GLY A 60 -5.72 -18.03 9.85
N THR A 61 -4.73 -17.36 9.26
CA THR A 61 -3.32 -17.42 9.68
C THR A 61 -3.01 -16.56 10.92
N ILE A 62 -3.95 -15.71 11.37
CA ILE A 62 -3.78 -14.87 12.57
C ILE A 62 -4.61 -15.47 13.72
N PRO A 63 -4.05 -16.31 14.59
CA PRO A 63 -4.77 -16.86 15.73
C PRO A 63 -5.30 -15.73 16.63
N ASN A 64 -6.61 -15.70 16.89
CA ASN A 64 -7.29 -14.65 17.66
C ASN A 64 -7.09 -13.23 17.10
N GLY A 65 -6.77 -13.10 15.81
CA GLY A 65 -6.62 -11.82 15.13
C GLY A 65 -7.97 -11.12 14.93
N THR A 66 -7.89 -9.82 14.72
CA THR A 66 -9.02 -8.98 14.34
C THR A 66 -8.79 -8.44 12.92
N TRP A 67 -9.84 -7.94 12.28
CA TRP A 67 -9.72 -7.24 10.99
C TRP A 67 -8.70 -6.07 11.04
N LYS A 68 -8.52 -5.45 12.23
CA LYS A 68 -7.52 -4.40 12.45
C LYS A 68 -6.09 -4.91 12.32
N ASP A 69 -5.85 -6.15 12.72
CA ASP A 69 -4.55 -6.78 12.59
C ASP A 69 -4.22 -7.08 11.12
N THR A 70 -5.23 -7.44 10.33
CA THR A 70 -5.06 -7.62 8.87
C THR A 70 -4.71 -6.31 8.18
N VAL A 71 -5.42 -5.22 8.49
CA VAL A 71 -5.05 -3.88 7.99
C VAL A 71 -3.62 -3.51 8.40
N ASP A 72 -3.25 -3.76 9.67
CA ASP A 72 -1.91 -3.48 10.19
C ASP A 72 -0.82 -4.25 9.41
N ILE A 73 -1.06 -5.51 9.06
CA ILE A 73 -0.13 -6.32 8.25
C ILE A 73 0.06 -5.71 6.86
N VAL A 74 -1.03 -5.43 6.13
CA VAL A 74 -0.95 -4.85 4.79
C VAL A 74 -0.19 -3.52 4.80
N PHE A 75 -0.45 -2.67 5.79
CA PHE A 75 0.19 -1.37 5.89
C PHE A 75 1.66 -1.45 6.32
N LYS A 76 2.09 -2.51 7.01
CA LYS A 76 3.51 -2.78 7.25
C LYS A 76 4.27 -3.15 5.98
N GLU A 77 3.64 -3.90 5.08
CA GLU A 77 4.24 -4.18 3.77
C GLU A 77 4.39 -2.88 2.95
N ILE A 78 3.37 -2.02 2.94
CA ILE A 78 3.48 -0.69 2.32
C ILE A 78 4.62 0.13 2.95
N ALA A 79 4.74 0.12 4.29
CA ALA A 79 5.83 0.80 5.00
C ALA A 79 7.20 0.25 4.61
N SER A 80 7.32 -1.07 4.46
CA SER A 80 8.57 -1.70 4.07
C SER A 80 8.98 -1.32 2.65
N MET A 81 8.03 -1.24 1.72
CA MET A 81 8.26 -0.79 0.33
C MET A 81 8.61 0.69 0.25
N LEU A 82 7.95 1.58 1.02
CA LEU A 82 8.32 3.00 1.12
C LEU A 82 9.79 3.18 1.53
N ASN A 83 10.27 2.34 2.42
CA ASN A 83 11.63 2.38 2.95
C ASN A 83 12.64 1.57 2.13
N THR A 84 12.25 1.01 0.99
CA THR A 84 13.11 0.27 0.07
C THR A 84 12.93 0.76 -1.38
N GLU A 85 12.61 -0.11 -2.31
CA GLU A 85 12.57 0.19 -3.75
C GLU A 85 11.17 0.57 -4.25
N GLY A 86 10.18 0.68 -3.36
CA GLY A 86 8.78 0.83 -3.75
C GLY A 86 8.18 -0.48 -4.24
N GLY A 87 7.11 -0.39 -5.05
CA GLY A 87 6.49 -1.57 -5.63
C GLY A 87 4.97 -1.57 -5.54
N PHE A 88 4.39 -2.77 -5.45
CA PHE A 88 2.95 -2.98 -5.40
C PHE A 88 2.54 -3.91 -4.27
N VAL A 89 1.49 -3.54 -3.55
CA VAL A 89 0.77 -4.46 -2.66
C VAL A 89 -0.61 -4.68 -3.27
N VAL A 90 -0.92 -5.93 -3.57
CA VAL A 90 -2.17 -6.35 -4.23
C VAL A 90 -3.01 -7.12 -3.23
N VAL A 91 -4.22 -6.65 -2.96
CA VAL A 91 -5.16 -7.27 -2.03
C VAL A 91 -6.32 -7.89 -2.80
N GLY A 92 -6.71 -9.09 -2.43
CA GLY A 92 -7.68 -9.93 -3.13
C GLY A 92 -7.01 -11.07 -3.90
N VAL A 93 -5.75 -11.35 -3.59
CA VAL A 93 -4.98 -12.49 -4.14
C VAL A 93 -4.53 -13.37 -2.98
N ARG A 94 -4.80 -14.66 -3.06
CA ARG A 94 -4.40 -15.67 -2.09
C ARG A 94 -3.09 -16.31 -2.50
N ASP A 95 -2.15 -16.38 -1.57
CA ASP A 95 -0.89 -17.09 -1.70
C ASP A 95 -1.11 -18.61 -1.57
N PRO A 96 -0.52 -19.45 -2.44
CA PRO A 96 -0.59 -20.91 -2.36
C PRO A 96 -0.08 -21.49 -1.03
N MET A 97 0.91 -20.84 -0.39
CA MET A 97 1.40 -21.30 0.92
C MET A 97 0.33 -21.24 2.03
N ASN A 98 -0.73 -20.46 1.82
CA ASN A 98 -1.86 -20.35 2.76
C ASN A 98 -3.08 -21.19 2.37
N ASP A 99 -2.98 -21.96 1.30
CA ASP A 99 -4.07 -22.83 0.80
C ASP A 99 -3.50 -24.21 0.46
N LEU A 100 -3.81 -25.20 1.30
CA LEU A 100 -3.36 -26.60 1.12
C LEU A 100 -3.88 -27.24 -0.17
N ASP A 101 -4.88 -26.64 -0.80
CA ASP A 101 -5.56 -27.16 -1.99
C ASP A 101 -5.13 -26.46 -3.30
N SER A 102 -4.24 -25.46 -3.23
CA SER A 102 -3.77 -24.69 -4.41
C SER A 102 -2.25 -24.61 -4.47
N GLU A 103 -1.69 -25.00 -5.61
CA GLU A 103 -0.26 -24.82 -5.90
C GLU A 103 0.07 -23.42 -6.46
N ASP A 104 -0.97 -22.67 -6.87
CA ASP A 104 -0.82 -21.38 -7.55
C ASP A 104 -1.53 -20.24 -6.82
N PHE A 105 -1.03 -19.02 -7.00
CA PHE A 105 -1.73 -17.81 -6.58
C PHE A 105 -3.12 -17.72 -7.19
N THR A 106 -4.11 -17.36 -6.38
CA THR A 106 -5.51 -17.32 -6.80
C THR A 106 -6.12 -15.95 -6.53
N ILE A 107 -6.71 -15.33 -7.55
CA ILE A 107 -7.50 -14.12 -7.40
C ILE A 107 -8.82 -14.49 -6.74
N ILE A 108 -9.03 -14.02 -5.52
CA ILE A 108 -10.26 -14.25 -4.75
C ILE A 108 -11.18 -13.03 -4.74
N GLY A 109 -10.62 -11.82 -4.93
CA GLY A 109 -11.33 -10.55 -4.87
C GLY A 109 -11.61 -10.10 -3.43
N ILE A 110 -12.11 -8.86 -3.32
CA ILE A 110 -12.49 -8.21 -2.05
C ILE A 110 -13.91 -7.64 -2.09
N ASP A 111 -14.77 -8.15 -2.97
CA ASP A 111 -16.11 -7.62 -3.19
C ASP A 111 -16.94 -7.60 -1.90
N ASP A 112 -16.92 -8.70 -1.13
CA ASP A 112 -17.61 -8.76 0.18
C ASP A 112 -17.06 -7.74 1.18
N GLU A 113 -15.73 -7.46 1.15
CA GLU A 113 -15.15 -6.45 2.04
C GLU A 113 -15.63 -5.04 1.67
N ILE A 114 -15.79 -4.77 0.38
CA ILE A 114 -16.35 -3.51 -0.11
C ILE A 114 -17.78 -3.35 0.36
N GLU A 115 -18.61 -4.39 0.27
CA GLU A 115 -19.99 -4.37 0.75
C GLU A 115 -20.08 -4.17 2.25
N ASP A 116 -19.30 -4.92 3.03
CA ASP A 116 -19.24 -4.83 4.51
C ASP A 116 -18.81 -3.43 4.98
N GLN A 117 -18.04 -2.72 4.17
CA GLN A 117 -17.58 -1.36 4.49
C GLN A 117 -18.52 -0.24 3.98
N GLY A 118 -19.64 -0.59 3.37
CA GLY A 118 -20.68 0.35 2.92
C GLY A 118 -20.55 0.77 1.46
N GLY A 119 -19.90 -0.04 0.64
CA GLY A 119 -19.72 0.16 -0.78
C GLY A 119 -18.39 0.83 -1.14
N LEU A 120 -18.11 0.89 -2.43
CA LEU A 120 -16.82 1.28 -3.00
C LEU A 120 -16.32 2.65 -2.51
N ASP A 121 -17.19 3.66 -2.56
CA ASP A 121 -16.80 5.03 -2.19
C ASP A 121 -16.41 5.13 -0.71
N GLN A 122 -17.21 4.52 0.18
CA GLN A 122 -16.91 4.52 1.61
C GLN A 122 -15.66 3.72 1.94
N PHE A 123 -15.44 2.60 1.26
CA PHE A 123 -14.25 1.80 1.39
C PHE A 123 -13.00 2.59 1.01
N MET A 124 -12.99 3.27 -0.13
CA MET A 124 -11.87 4.09 -0.59
C MET A 124 -11.60 5.30 0.33
N VAL A 125 -12.64 5.92 0.89
CA VAL A 125 -12.49 6.98 1.90
C VAL A 125 -11.79 6.46 3.15
N LYS A 126 -12.16 5.26 3.64
CA LYS A 126 -11.50 4.63 4.79
C LYS A 126 -10.03 4.32 4.50
N ILE A 127 -9.72 3.73 3.35
CA ILE A 127 -8.34 3.43 2.92
C ILE A 127 -7.50 4.72 2.91
N THR A 128 -8.01 5.78 2.29
CA THR A 128 -7.33 7.08 2.26
C THR A 128 -7.07 7.62 3.67
N GLY A 129 -8.05 7.51 4.56
CA GLY A 129 -7.90 7.86 5.97
C GLY A 129 -6.83 7.04 6.68
N TRP A 130 -6.79 5.74 6.45
CA TRP A 130 -5.78 4.85 7.03
C TRP A 130 -4.37 5.13 6.50
N MET A 131 -4.21 5.37 5.21
CA MET A 131 -2.91 5.79 4.64
C MET A 131 -2.42 7.10 5.28
N LYS A 132 -3.31 8.08 5.43
CA LYS A 132 -2.98 9.35 6.09
C LYS A 132 -2.57 9.16 7.55
N ASN A 133 -3.26 8.30 8.28
CA ASN A 133 -2.93 8.00 9.69
C ASN A 133 -1.61 7.25 9.82
N ALA A 134 -1.32 6.30 8.91
CA ALA A 134 -0.13 5.48 8.97
C ALA A 134 1.15 6.24 8.56
N PHE A 135 1.06 7.12 7.57
CA PHE A 135 2.24 7.71 6.92
C PHE A 135 2.24 9.23 6.89
N GLY A 136 1.18 9.88 7.37
CA GLY A 136 0.98 11.31 7.25
C GLY A 136 0.49 11.75 5.86
N LEU A 137 -0.03 12.98 5.78
CA LEU A 137 -0.67 13.49 4.56
C LEU A 137 0.33 13.62 3.39
N GLY A 138 1.54 14.12 3.66
CA GLY A 138 2.54 14.35 2.62
C GLY A 138 2.93 13.06 1.89
N VAL A 139 3.29 12.02 2.65
CA VAL A 139 3.67 10.71 2.09
C VAL A 139 2.50 10.07 1.38
N SER A 140 1.33 10.02 2.05
CA SER A 140 0.15 9.35 1.50
C SER A 140 -0.36 9.98 0.21
N SER A 141 -0.20 11.29 0.02
CA SER A 141 -0.64 11.98 -1.20
C SER A 141 0.38 11.98 -2.33
N SER A 142 1.67 11.83 -2.02
CA SER A 142 2.75 11.98 -3.00
C SER A 142 3.35 10.65 -3.44
N LEU A 143 3.43 9.67 -2.54
CA LEU A 143 4.16 8.42 -2.76
C LEU A 143 3.25 7.19 -2.81
N LEU A 144 1.96 7.33 -2.46
CA LEU A 144 1.02 6.23 -2.45
C LEU A 144 -0.14 6.48 -3.40
N ARG A 145 -0.50 5.46 -4.15
CA ARG A 145 -1.75 5.41 -4.92
C ARG A 145 -2.48 4.13 -4.56
N SER A 146 -3.80 4.21 -4.44
CA SER A 146 -4.64 3.04 -4.23
C SER A 146 -5.78 3.05 -5.22
N GLU A 147 -5.97 1.96 -5.92
CA GLU A 147 -7.01 1.84 -6.94
C GLU A 147 -7.64 0.44 -6.87
N ILE A 148 -8.95 0.36 -7.07
CA ILE A 148 -9.64 -0.91 -7.26
C ILE A 148 -9.77 -1.16 -8.76
N ARG A 149 -9.43 -2.39 -9.17
CA ARG A 149 -9.56 -2.87 -10.54
C ARG A 149 -10.45 -4.11 -10.57
N ASP A 150 -11.27 -4.19 -11.60
CA ASP A 150 -11.95 -5.44 -11.93
C ASP A 150 -10.94 -6.37 -12.64
N ILE A 151 -10.70 -7.53 -12.07
CA ILE A 151 -9.83 -8.56 -12.61
C ILE A 151 -10.68 -9.83 -12.80
N ASN A 152 -11.11 -10.06 -14.03
CA ASN A 152 -11.95 -11.22 -14.38
C ASN A 152 -13.24 -11.32 -13.54
N GLY A 153 -13.90 -10.18 -13.30
CA GLY A 153 -15.15 -10.10 -12.54
C GLY A 153 -14.97 -10.09 -11.03
N LYS A 154 -13.76 -9.85 -10.53
CA LYS A 154 -13.45 -9.73 -9.11
C LYS A 154 -12.76 -8.40 -8.83
N SER A 155 -13.20 -7.71 -7.78
CA SER A 155 -12.57 -6.47 -7.33
C SER A 155 -11.25 -6.76 -6.63
N VAL A 156 -10.16 -6.16 -7.11
CA VAL A 156 -8.82 -6.27 -6.55
C VAL A 156 -8.31 -4.88 -6.21
N LEU A 157 -7.83 -4.68 -4.99
CA LEU A 157 -7.23 -3.41 -4.55
C LEU A 157 -5.72 -3.45 -4.78
N ILE A 158 -5.23 -2.46 -5.51
CA ILE A 158 -3.80 -2.32 -5.82
C ILE A 158 -3.29 -1.06 -5.16
N PHE A 159 -2.29 -1.19 -4.30
CA PHE A 159 -1.47 -0.09 -3.83
C PHE A 159 -0.21 -0.01 -4.68
N GLN A 160 0.04 1.15 -5.28
CA GLN A 160 1.33 1.50 -5.86
C GLN A 160 2.10 2.33 -4.84
N VAL A 161 3.32 1.95 -4.57
CA VAL A 161 4.19 2.54 -3.57
C VAL A 161 5.45 3.07 -4.26
N GLU A 162 5.66 4.38 -4.19
CA GLU A 162 6.92 4.99 -4.65
C GLU A 162 7.93 4.99 -3.49
N PRO A 163 9.21 4.71 -3.74
CA PRO A 163 10.23 4.70 -2.68
C PRO A 163 10.42 6.11 -2.10
N CYS A 164 10.52 6.19 -0.79
CA CYS A 164 10.86 7.44 -0.13
C CYS A 164 12.39 7.58 0.00
N LYS A 165 12.90 8.81 -0.19
CA LYS A 165 14.34 9.13 0.00
C LYS A 165 14.75 9.12 1.47
N GLU A 166 13.79 9.33 2.38
CA GLU A 166 14.00 9.33 3.83
C GLU A 166 13.23 8.18 4.45
N PHE A 167 13.67 7.70 5.62
CA PHE A 167 12.92 6.69 6.33
C PHE A 167 11.57 7.20 6.81
N ILE A 168 10.54 6.43 6.52
CA ILE A 168 9.19 6.67 6.99
C ILE A 168 8.91 5.75 8.18
N ALA A 169 8.62 6.38 9.32
CA ALA A 169 8.13 5.66 10.48
C ALA A 169 6.66 5.29 10.28
N TYR A 170 6.38 4.01 10.38
CA TYR A 170 5.03 3.47 10.32
C TYR A 170 4.29 3.72 11.64
N LEU A 171 3.08 4.25 11.55
CA LEU A 171 2.13 4.35 12.64
C LEU A 171 0.94 3.42 12.36
N LYS A 172 0.28 2.92 13.41
CA LYS A 172 -0.91 2.09 13.22
C LYS A 172 -2.04 2.89 12.57
N PRO A 173 -2.58 2.46 11.41
CA PRO A 173 -3.57 3.22 10.64
C PRO A 173 -4.89 3.40 11.38
N LEU A 174 -5.21 2.47 12.28
CA LEU A 174 -6.44 2.46 13.08
C LEU A 174 -6.23 2.94 14.52
N GLY A 175 -5.06 3.53 14.78
CA GLY A 175 -4.67 3.95 16.12
C GLY A 175 -4.26 2.79 17.02
N GLY A 176 -3.91 3.09 18.26
CA GLY A 176 -3.42 2.13 19.25
C GLY A 176 -1.91 2.21 19.42
N ALA A 177 -1.45 1.84 20.61
CA ALA A 177 -0.03 1.85 20.92
C ALA A 177 0.69 0.70 20.21
N MET A 178 1.87 1.00 19.65
CA MET A 178 2.80 -0.04 19.22
C MET A 178 3.27 -0.84 20.44
N LYS A 179 3.47 -2.16 20.28
CA LYS A 179 4.07 -2.98 21.34
C LYS A 179 5.43 -2.39 21.71
N SER A 180 5.77 -2.36 22.99
CA SER A 180 6.98 -1.70 23.51
C SER A 180 8.26 -2.13 22.80
N LYS A 181 8.35 -3.40 22.38
CA LYS A 181 9.49 -3.94 21.60
C LYS A 181 9.63 -3.35 20.18
N HIS A 182 8.59 -2.70 19.66
CA HIS A 182 8.57 -2.06 18.34
C HIS A 182 8.68 -0.54 18.42
N ARG A 183 8.83 0.01 19.64
CA ARG A 183 9.01 1.45 19.83
C ARG A 183 10.46 1.82 19.62
N MET A 184 10.68 2.79 18.76
CA MET A 184 12.00 3.40 18.61
C MET A 184 12.20 4.42 19.74
N ASN A 185 12.94 4.03 20.78
CA ASN A 185 13.34 4.94 21.84
C ASN A 185 14.15 6.10 21.25
N GLY A 186 13.64 7.31 21.33
CA GLY A 186 14.35 8.54 20.96
C GLY A 186 13.73 9.36 19.83
N TYR A 187 12.75 8.87 19.09
CA TYR A 187 12.09 9.62 18.02
C TYR A 187 10.68 10.08 18.37
N GLY A 188 10.38 10.35 19.61
CA GLY A 188 9.20 11.10 20.07
C GLY A 188 7.81 10.60 19.67
N ASN A 189 7.71 9.71 18.71
CA ASN A 189 6.49 9.10 18.20
C ASN A 189 6.58 7.58 18.28
N ASP A 190 5.47 6.93 18.58
CA ASP A 190 5.32 5.48 18.69
C ASP A 190 5.45 4.70 17.36
N GLY A 191 6.27 5.19 16.42
CA GLY A 191 6.43 4.60 15.09
C GLY A 191 7.51 3.51 15.04
N ALA A 192 7.42 2.64 14.05
CA ALA A 192 8.40 1.61 13.74
C ALA A 192 8.87 1.74 12.29
N ILE A 193 10.13 1.43 12.00
CA ILE A 193 10.64 1.40 10.64
C ILE A 193 10.62 -0.06 10.16
N TYR A 194 9.92 -0.30 9.07
CA TYR A 194 9.93 -1.57 8.36
C TYR A 194 10.70 -1.40 7.06
N VAL A 195 11.49 -2.39 6.71
CA VAL A 195 12.21 -2.48 5.44
C VAL A 195 11.91 -3.82 4.79
N ARG A 196 11.95 -3.89 3.47
CA ARG A 196 11.74 -5.12 2.74
C ARG A 196 13.06 -5.87 2.59
N SER A 197 13.03 -7.17 2.87
CA SER A 197 14.15 -8.07 2.63
C SER A 197 13.60 -9.30 1.94
N ASN A 198 13.99 -9.50 0.69
CA ASN A 198 13.42 -10.49 -0.21
C ASN A 198 11.90 -10.31 -0.37
N ASP A 199 11.11 -11.24 0.15
CA ASP A 199 9.65 -11.33 0.03
C ASP A 199 8.87 -10.85 1.26
N SER A 200 9.56 -10.30 2.27
CA SER A 200 8.89 -9.93 3.53
C SER A 200 9.34 -8.59 4.11
N GLY A 201 8.39 -7.91 4.76
CA GLY A 201 8.65 -6.72 5.54
C GLY A 201 9.28 -7.04 6.89
N MET A 202 10.47 -6.52 7.16
CA MET A 202 11.20 -6.71 8.41
C MET A 202 11.22 -5.45 9.26
N LEU A 203 11.03 -5.61 10.57
CA LEU A 203 11.25 -4.52 11.53
C LEU A 203 12.74 -4.19 11.62
N LEU A 204 13.10 -2.92 11.36
CA LEU A 204 14.45 -2.45 11.50
C LEU A 204 14.69 -1.99 12.94
N GLU A 205 15.58 -2.65 13.65
CA GLU A 205 16.00 -2.25 15.00
C GLU A 205 16.94 -1.05 14.96
N ALA A 206 17.05 -0.31 16.07
CA ALA A 206 17.81 0.95 16.15
C ALA A 206 19.26 0.85 15.64
N GLY A 207 19.96 -0.26 15.92
CA GLY A 207 21.30 -0.52 15.39
C GLY A 207 21.36 -0.75 13.89
N GLY A 208 20.30 -1.34 13.31
CA GLY A 208 20.18 -1.61 11.89
C GLY A 208 19.91 -0.35 11.06
N ILE A 209 19.27 0.67 11.66
CA ILE A 209 18.91 1.91 10.95
C ILE A 209 20.13 2.65 10.45
N LEU A 210 21.16 2.78 11.29
CA LEU A 210 22.39 3.46 10.92
C LEU A 210 23.12 2.74 9.79
N SER A 211 23.17 1.40 9.86
CA SER A 211 23.80 0.56 8.83
C SER A 211 23.04 0.60 7.52
N TRP A 212 21.71 0.50 7.58
CA TRP A 212 20.84 0.54 6.39
C TRP A 212 20.89 1.90 5.71
N ASN A 213 20.90 2.98 6.51
CA ASN A 213 20.98 4.35 5.98
C ASN A 213 22.30 4.59 5.25
N SER A 214 23.43 4.11 5.79
CA SER A 214 24.73 4.22 5.14
C SER A 214 24.83 3.42 3.84
N LEU A 215 24.15 2.28 3.74
CA LEU A 215 24.13 1.46 2.52
C LEU A 215 23.24 2.04 1.42
N ARG A 216 22.10 2.64 1.81
CA ARG A 216 21.10 3.11 0.85
C ARG A 216 21.40 4.51 0.28
N PHE A 217 22.04 5.37 1.07
CA PHE A 217 22.28 6.76 0.73
C PHE A 217 23.77 7.11 0.59
N SER A 218 24.65 6.12 0.51
CA SER A 218 26.04 6.33 0.10
C SER A 218 26.08 6.46 -1.41
N ASP A 219 26.10 7.71 -1.91
CA ASP A 219 26.47 8.04 -3.28
C ASP A 219 27.93 7.70 -3.57
#